data_1eb0424ed681a2096655a5cd7fb61d39
#
_entry.id   1eb0424ed681a2096655a5cd7fb61d39
#
_cell.length_a   1.000
_cell.length_b   1.000
_cell.length_c   1.000
_cell.angle_alpha   90.00
_cell.angle_beta   90.00
_cell.angle_gamma   90.00
#
_symmetry.space_group_name_H-M   'P 1'
#
loop_
_entity.id
_entity.type
_entity.pdbx_description
1 polymer ?
#
loop_
_entity_poly.entity_id
_entity_poly.type
_entity_poly.pdbx_seq_one_letter_code
_entity_poly.pdbx_strand_id
1 'polypeptide(L)'
;TGLANVLLEAAEVCAAIGGVFLRVSWDTEVSDAPFLTTVAADHAAPEFRYGRLRAVTFWRELGAKGKGVWRHLERYEPGVILHGLYVGDKTHVGTRCGLEEHEATAALEPVVSLPEGVPPLLVWYVPNIRPLTDSLGSPYGRADVAGAEDLLDALDEAYSSWARDVRLAKTRILVPHDALETIRPERGSGRYFNADAEVFTELDGMSPGEMNIVVHQPAIRAEEHEQTVLRLMESAVSRAGYSPQTFGLRIEGRADSGTALRLREGKTLQTIERKRRYWAPAVKDACAALLAVDRAVLGHPTVVETPVLAWPEARETPQEQAQTLTLLRTAEAVSIETAVRRAQPDLDDEKLAEEVERIREDSGRVVSEPAF
;
A
#
# COMPACT_ATOMS: atom_id res chain seq x y z
N THR A 1 -17.23 -1.70 -12.67
CA THR A 1 -16.81 -2.81 -11.78
C THR A 1 -15.90 -2.41 -10.63
N GLY A 2 -15.31 -1.21 -10.62
CA GLY A 2 -14.38 -0.78 -9.55
C GLY A 2 -13.12 -1.64 -9.39
N LEU A 3 -12.82 -2.49 -10.37
CA LEU A 3 -11.72 -3.46 -10.30
C LEU A 3 -10.37 -2.81 -9.93
N ALA A 4 -10.07 -1.64 -10.51
CA ALA A 4 -8.83 -0.92 -10.23
C ALA A 4 -8.70 -0.54 -8.74
N ASN A 5 -9.79 -0.08 -8.11
CA ASN A 5 -9.81 0.30 -6.70
C ASN A 5 -9.64 -0.93 -5.80
N VAL A 6 -10.34 -2.03 -6.12
CA VAL A 6 -10.22 -3.30 -5.38
C VAL A 6 -8.78 -3.83 -5.43
N LEU A 7 -8.12 -3.75 -6.60
CA LEU A 7 -6.72 -4.16 -6.74
C LEU A 7 -5.76 -3.23 -6.00
N LEU A 8 -6.05 -1.93 -5.93
CA LEU A 8 -5.25 -0.97 -5.16
C LEU A 8 -5.31 -1.28 -3.66
N GLU A 9 -6.52 -1.41 -3.11
CA GLU A 9 -6.73 -1.81 -1.70
C GLU A 9 -6.07 -3.15 -1.39
N ALA A 10 -6.24 -4.13 -2.29
CA ALA A 10 -5.61 -5.43 -2.15
C ALA A 10 -4.08 -5.33 -2.10
N ALA A 11 -3.48 -4.43 -2.89
CA ALA A 11 -2.04 -4.24 -2.92
C ALA A 11 -1.51 -3.63 -1.62
N GLU A 12 -2.23 -2.69 -1.02
CA GLU A 12 -1.90 -2.10 0.28
C GLU A 12 -1.96 -3.15 1.39
N VAL A 13 -3.06 -3.90 1.48
CA VAL A 13 -3.21 -4.99 2.46
C VAL A 13 -2.11 -6.05 2.27
N CYS A 14 -1.85 -6.44 1.02
CA CYS A 14 -0.81 -7.40 0.68
C CYS A 14 0.59 -6.95 1.14
N ALA A 15 0.91 -5.67 0.94
CA ALA A 15 2.18 -5.08 1.37
C ALA A 15 2.31 -5.04 2.90
N ALA A 16 1.21 -4.73 3.61
CA ALA A 16 1.18 -4.60 5.06
C ALA A 16 1.34 -5.93 5.79
N ILE A 17 0.62 -6.98 5.36
CA ILE A 17 0.54 -8.26 6.09
C ILE A 17 1.18 -9.45 5.36
N GLY A 18 1.77 -9.22 4.19
CA GLY A 18 2.52 -10.23 3.45
C GLY A 18 1.74 -11.05 2.45
N GLY A 19 0.43 -10.89 2.36
CA GLY A 19 -0.40 -11.57 1.38
C GLY A 19 -1.87 -11.18 1.43
N VAL A 20 -2.58 -11.46 0.35
CA VAL A 20 -4.01 -11.17 0.22
C VAL A 20 -4.69 -12.27 -0.60
N PHE A 21 -5.97 -12.48 -0.35
CA PHE A 21 -6.80 -13.34 -1.18
C PHE A 21 -7.69 -12.49 -2.08
N LEU A 22 -7.68 -12.81 -3.37
CA LEU A 22 -8.65 -12.30 -4.34
C LEU A 22 -9.76 -13.34 -4.44
N ARG A 23 -11.01 -12.93 -4.29
CA ARG A 23 -12.18 -13.79 -4.29
C ARG A 23 -13.21 -13.27 -5.28
N VAL A 24 -13.69 -14.16 -6.15
CA VAL A 24 -14.85 -13.89 -7.01
C VAL A 24 -16.11 -14.18 -6.23
N SER A 25 -17.00 -13.20 -6.19
CA SER A 25 -18.29 -13.25 -5.49
C SER A 25 -19.40 -12.79 -6.45
N TRP A 26 -20.61 -13.22 -6.17
CA TRP A 26 -21.82 -12.73 -6.81
C TRP A 26 -22.94 -12.62 -5.79
N ASP A 27 -23.74 -11.59 -5.94
CA ASP A 27 -24.92 -11.33 -5.12
C ASP A 27 -25.82 -10.40 -5.95
N THR A 28 -26.97 -10.92 -6.35
CA THR A 28 -27.91 -10.19 -7.20
C THR A 28 -28.63 -9.05 -6.49
N GLU A 29 -28.60 -9.00 -5.16
CA GLU A 29 -29.09 -7.87 -4.39
C GLU A 29 -28.10 -6.69 -4.39
N VAL A 30 -26.81 -6.97 -4.64
CA VAL A 30 -25.73 -5.99 -4.63
C VAL A 30 -25.34 -5.54 -6.04
N SER A 31 -25.31 -6.47 -7.01
CA SER A 31 -24.83 -6.21 -8.37
C SER A 31 -25.40 -7.20 -9.38
N ASP A 32 -25.77 -6.71 -10.56
CA ASP A 32 -26.20 -7.54 -11.69
C ASP A 32 -25.05 -8.35 -12.33
N ALA A 33 -23.80 -8.10 -11.92
CA ALA A 33 -22.62 -8.79 -12.42
C ALA A 33 -21.76 -9.30 -11.26
N PRO A 34 -20.99 -10.38 -11.46
CA PRO A 34 -20.06 -10.85 -10.45
C PRO A 34 -18.94 -9.83 -10.23
N PHE A 35 -18.40 -9.81 -9.04
CA PHE A 35 -17.41 -8.83 -8.64
C PHE A 35 -16.26 -9.47 -7.88
N LEU A 36 -15.11 -8.80 -7.93
CA LEU A 36 -13.93 -9.20 -7.17
C LEU A 36 -13.97 -8.56 -5.78
N THR A 37 -13.70 -9.38 -4.77
CA THR A 37 -13.51 -8.93 -3.39
C THR A 37 -12.14 -9.35 -2.89
N THR A 38 -11.66 -8.66 -1.85
CA THR A 38 -10.38 -8.96 -1.21
C THR A 38 -10.61 -9.43 0.22
N VAL A 39 -9.81 -10.41 0.63
CA VAL A 39 -9.79 -10.86 2.02
C VAL A 39 -8.34 -10.85 2.50
N ALA A 40 -8.12 -10.19 3.63
CA ALA A 40 -6.83 -10.12 4.27
C ALA A 40 -6.37 -11.52 4.76
N ALA A 41 -5.08 -11.78 4.70
CA ALA A 41 -4.56 -13.12 5.02
C ALA A 41 -4.77 -13.53 6.49
N ASP A 42 -4.93 -12.58 7.39
CA ASP A 42 -5.24 -12.79 8.81
C ASP A 42 -6.71 -13.18 9.06
N HIS A 43 -7.60 -13.02 8.07
CA HIS A 43 -8.99 -13.48 8.10
C HIS A 43 -9.22 -14.76 7.30
N ALA A 44 -8.15 -15.52 7.04
CA ALA A 44 -8.18 -16.71 6.22
C ALA A 44 -7.40 -17.87 6.86
N ALA A 45 -7.95 -19.08 6.75
CA ALA A 45 -7.29 -20.33 7.08
C ALA A 45 -7.11 -21.15 5.78
N PRO A 46 -6.03 -20.94 5.01
CA PRO A 46 -5.80 -21.65 3.76
C PRO A 46 -5.13 -23.01 3.96
N GLU A 47 -5.46 -23.92 3.06
CA GLU A 47 -4.83 -25.22 2.92
C GLU A 47 -4.01 -25.28 1.64
N PHE A 48 -2.71 -25.44 1.79
CA PHE A 48 -1.79 -25.55 0.65
C PHE A 48 -1.35 -27.00 0.44
N ARG A 49 -1.26 -27.40 -0.82
CA ARG A 49 -0.66 -28.66 -1.22
C ARG A 49 0.39 -28.40 -2.30
N TYR A 50 1.62 -28.82 -2.07
CA TYR A 50 2.76 -28.53 -2.95
C TYR A 50 2.92 -27.03 -3.27
N GLY A 51 2.65 -26.17 -2.28
CA GLY A 51 2.75 -24.71 -2.43
C GLY A 51 1.61 -24.05 -3.24
N ARG A 52 0.57 -24.82 -3.61
CA ARG A 52 -0.63 -24.32 -4.31
C ARG A 52 -1.84 -24.33 -3.37
N LEU A 53 -2.63 -23.29 -3.42
CA LEU A 53 -3.88 -23.20 -2.66
C LEU A 53 -4.84 -24.31 -3.11
N ARG A 54 -5.31 -25.13 -2.17
CA ARG A 54 -6.29 -26.19 -2.40
C ARG A 54 -7.67 -25.83 -1.89
N ALA A 55 -7.73 -25.26 -0.70
CA ALA A 55 -8.95 -24.80 -0.05
C ALA A 55 -8.62 -23.62 0.85
N VAL A 56 -9.62 -22.84 1.20
CA VAL A 56 -9.48 -21.76 2.18
C VAL A 56 -10.79 -21.54 2.90
N THR A 57 -10.70 -21.29 4.20
CA THR A 57 -11.85 -20.88 5.02
C THR A 57 -11.63 -19.43 5.44
N PHE A 58 -12.55 -18.56 5.05
CA PHE A 58 -12.61 -17.18 5.52
C PHE A 58 -13.54 -17.10 6.72
N TRP A 59 -13.32 -16.15 7.62
CA TRP A 59 -14.24 -15.85 8.69
C TRP A 59 -14.46 -14.37 8.85
N ARG A 60 -15.66 -14.02 9.28
CA ARG A 60 -16.00 -12.66 9.72
C ARG A 60 -16.84 -12.72 10.99
N GLU A 61 -16.65 -11.76 11.85
CA GLU A 61 -17.48 -11.55 13.01
C GLU A 61 -18.74 -10.76 12.62
N LEU A 62 -19.91 -11.27 13.01
CA LEU A 62 -21.21 -10.66 12.71
C LEU A 62 -21.80 -9.89 13.90
N GLY A 63 -21.07 -9.83 15.02
CA GLY A 63 -21.50 -9.13 16.22
C GLY A 63 -21.64 -10.04 17.43
N ALA A 64 -22.10 -9.46 18.55
CA ALA A 64 -22.21 -10.15 19.84
C ALA A 64 -23.54 -10.91 19.98
N LYS A 65 -23.49 -12.10 20.60
CA LYS A 65 -24.66 -12.86 21.09
C LYS A 65 -24.51 -13.05 22.58
N GLY A 66 -25.02 -12.13 23.38
CA GLY A 66 -24.85 -12.16 24.84
C GLY A 66 -23.38 -12.06 25.24
N LYS A 67 -22.79 -13.14 25.78
CA LYS A 67 -21.35 -13.22 26.09
C LYS A 67 -20.49 -13.77 24.93
N GLY A 68 -21.13 -14.27 23.86
CA GLY A 68 -20.48 -14.86 22.69
C GLY A 68 -20.39 -13.91 21.51
N VAL A 69 -19.76 -14.40 20.45
CA VAL A 69 -19.60 -13.70 19.17
C VAL A 69 -20.10 -14.60 18.06
N TRP A 70 -20.95 -14.04 17.20
CA TRP A 70 -21.35 -14.69 15.97
C TRP A 70 -20.21 -14.65 14.95
N ARG A 71 -19.90 -15.80 14.33
CA ARG A 71 -18.93 -15.91 13.24
C ARG A 71 -19.52 -16.64 12.06
N HIS A 72 -19.46 -16.01 10.91
CA HIS A 72 -19.74 -16.66 9.64
C HIS A 72 -18.41 -17.18 9.07
N LEU A 73 -18.38 -18.47 8.76
CA LEU A 73 -17.30 -19.15 8.07
C LEU A 73 -17.74 -19.48 6.66
N GLU A 74 -16.91 -19.09 5.70
CA GLU A 74 -17.11 -19.33 4.29
C GLU A 74 -15.92 -20.11 3.74
N ARG A 75 -16.14 -21.38 3.36
CA ARG A 75 -15.09 -22.28 2.94
C ARG A 75 -15.18 -22.57 1.45
N TYR A 76 -14.11 -22.29 0.75
CA TYR A 76 -13.91 -22.60 -0.66
C TYR A 76 -13.13 -23.89 -0.82
N GLU A 77 -13.73 -24.87 -1.47
CA GLU A 77 -13.12 -26.14 -1.88
C GLU A 77 -13.31 -26.32 -3.39
N PRO A 78 -12.55 -27.23 -4.04
CA PRO A 78 -12.74 -27.49 -5.47
C PRO A 78 -14.18 -27.88 -5.81
N GLY A 79 -14.87 -27.01 -6.56
CA GLY A 79 -16.24 -27.24 -7.05
C GLY A 79 -17.34 -26.85 -6.06
N VAL A 80 -17.03 -26.38 -4.84
CA VAL A 80 -18.05 -26.09 -3.83
C VAL A 80 -17.65 -24.95 -2.91
N ILE A 81 -18.66 -24.15 -2.50
CA ILE A 81 -18.54 -23.18 -1.42
C ILE A 81 -19.45 -23.60 -0.28
N LEU A 82 -18.92 -23.63 0.93
CA LEU A 82 -19.64 -24.05 2.13
C LEU A 82 -19.81 -22.87 3.08
N HIS A 83 -21.00 -22.65 3.57
CA HIS A 83 -21.32 -21.64 4.56
C HIS A 83 -21.63 -22.27 5.92
N GLY A 84 -21.14 -21.67 7.00
CA GLY A 84 -21.41 -22.10 8.35
C GLY A 84 -21.47 -20.93 9.31
N LEU A 85 -22.47 -20.95 10.18
CA LEU A 85 -22.62 -19.96 11.25
C LEU A 85 -22.22 -20.61 12.58
N TYR A 86 -21.45 -19.89 13.38
CA TYR A 86 -20.92 -20.36 14.66
C TYR A 86 -21.12 -19.31 15.75
N VAL A 87 -21.27 -19.77 16.98
CA VAL A 87 -21.28 -18.93 18.18
C VAL A 87 -20.23 -19.44 19.13
N GLY A 88 -19.23 -18.61 19.40
CA GLY A 88 -18.13 -18.92 20.30
C GLY A 88 -17.74 -17.71 21.16
N ASP A 89 -16.61 -17.83 21.83
CA ASP A 89 -15.99 -16.72 22.56
C ASP A 89 -14.94 -16.00 21.71
N LYS A 90 -14.16 -15.10 22.30
CA LYS A 90 -13.10 -14.35 21.58
C LYS A 90 -11.97 -15.24 21.04
N THR A 91 -11.79 -16.43 21.58
CA THR A 91 -10.65 -17.33 21.30
C THR A 91 -11.07 -18.63 20.61
N HIS A 92 -12.35 -19.00 20.66
CA HIS A 92 -12.84 -20.24 20.10
C HIS A 92 -13.98 -19.99 19.11
N VAL A 93 -13.98 -20.74 18.02
CA VAL A 93 -15.05 -20.70 17.01
C VAL A 93 -16.40 -21.04 17.62
N GLY A 94 -16.42 -22.03 18.53
CA GLY A 94 -17.59 -22.38 19.29
C GLY A 94 -18.50 -23.43 18.61
N THR A 95 -19.80 -23.33 18.82
CA THR A 95 -20.80 -24.31 18.36
C THR A 95 -21.40 -23.85 17.04
N ARG A 96 -21.60 -24.78 16.10
CA ARG A 96 -22.30 -24.55 14.85
C ARG A 96 -23.79 -24.30 15.11
N CYS A 97 -24.31 -23.27 14.43
CA CYS A 97 -25.72 -22.87 14.46
C CYS A 97 -26.33 -22.97 13.04
N GLY A 98 -27.65 -22.87 12.93
CA GLY A 98 -28.34 -22.74 11.66
C GLY A 98 -28.06 -21.38 11.04
N LEU A 99 -27.95 -21.32 9.71
CA LEU A 99 -27.68 -20.03 8.99
C LEU A 99 -28.83 -19.03 9.19
N GLU A 100 -30.05 -19.55 9.39
CA GLU A 100 -31.30 -18.81 9.64
C GLU A 100 -31.32 -18.08 10.99
N GLU A 101 -30.40 -18.39 11.91
CA GLU A 101 -30.35 -17.76 13.23
C GLU A 101 -29.77 -16.32 13.19
N HIS A 102 -29.18 -15.92 12.10
CA HIS A 102 -28.63 -14.56 11.92
C HIS A 102 -29.02 -13.96 10.58
N GLU A 103 -29.48 -12.71 10.58
CA GLU A 103 -29.98 -12.00 9.39
C GLU A 103 -28.98 -11.96 8.23
N ALA A 104 -27.69 -11.77 8.53
CA ALA A 104 -26.64 -11.71 7.51
C ALA A 104 -26.32 -13.07 6.85
N THR A 105 -26.85 -14.17 7.35
CA THR A 105 -26.63 -15.53 6.80
C THR A 105 -27.90 -16.25 6.44
N ALA A 106 -29.07 -15.73 6.82
CA ALA A 106 -30.36 -16.39 6.66
C ALA A 106 -30.72 -16.69 5.19
N ALA A 107 -30.27 -15.87 4.26
CA ALA A 107 -30.50 -16.06 2.83
C ALA A 107 -29.43 -16.95 2.15
N LEU A 108 -28.35 -17.34 2.87
CA LEU A 108 -27.27 -18.12 2.29
C LEU A 108 -27.59 -19.62 2.25
N GLU A 109 -27.27 -20.26 1.13
CA GLU A 109 -27.32 -21.72 1.03
C GLU A 109 -26.13 -22.34 1.78
N PRO A 110 -26.34 -23.40 2.58
CA PRO A 110 -25.24 -24.07 3.30
C PRO A 110 -24.16 -24.64 2.38
N VAL A 111 -24.54 -25.01 1.15
CA VAL A 111 -23.67 -25.64 0.15
C VAL A 111 -23.99 -25.07 -1.22
N VAL A 112 -23.06 -24.34 -1.81
CA VAL A 112 -23.18 -23.80 -3.16
C VAL A 112 -22.28 -24.60 -4.08
N SER A 113 -22.85 -25.41 -4.97
CA SER A 113 -22.10 -26.16 -5.99
C SER A 113 -21.79 -25.28 -7.18
N LEU A 114 -20.53 -25.26 -7.62
CA LEU A 114 -20.13 -24.49 -8.78
C LEU A 114 -20.59 -25.21 -10.06
N PRO A 115 -21.24 -24.51 -11.02
CA PRO A 115 -21.67 -25.11 -12.27
C PRO A 115 -20.50 -25.44 -13.18
N GLU A 116 -20.77 -26.29 -14.19
CA GLU A 116 -19.79 -26.64 -15.21
C GLU A 116 -19.34 -25.40 -16.01
N GLY A 117 -18.05 -25.34 -16.31
CA GLY A 117 -17.43 -24.18 -17.01
C GLY A 117 -16.93 -23.07 -16.09
N VAL A 118 -17.21 -23.13 -14.78
CA VAL A 118 -16.64 -22.23 -13.76
C VAL A 118 -15.37 -22.88 -13.21
N PRO A 119 -14.28 -22.12 -12.98
CA PRO A 119 -13.08 -22.66 -12.32
C PRO A 119 -13.42 -23.33 -10.98
N PRO A 120 -12.76 -24.46 -10.66
CA PRO A 120 -13.13 -25.24 -9.47
C PRO A 120 -12.85 -24.49 -8.16
N LEU A 121 -11.97 -23.48 -8.15
CA LEU A 121 -11.69 -22.64 -7.00
C LEU A 121 -11.79 -21.18 -7.41
N LEU A 122 -12.62 -20.40 -6.73
CA LEU A 122 -12.89 -18.98 -7.02
C LEU A 122 -12.10 -18.04 -6.10
N VAL A 123 -10.96 -18.50 -5.63
CA VAL A 123 -10.07 -17.75 -4.73
C VAL A 123 -8.63 -17.95 -5.15
N TRP A 124 -7.86 -16.85 -5.14
CA TRP A 124 -6.42 -16.84 -5.44
C TRP A 124 -5.68 -16.18 -4.30
N TYR A 125 -4.65 -16.86 -3.80
CA TYR A 125 -3.71 -16.27 -2.84
C TYR A 125 -2.59 -15.54 -3.59
N VAL A 126 -2.41 -14.28 -3.28
CA VAL A 126 -1.32 -13.44 -3.80
C VAL A 126 -0.34 -13.16 -2.66
N PRO A 127 0.84 -13.79 -2.64
CA PRO A 127 1.88 -13.43 -1.68
C PRO A 127 2.51 -12.09 -2.07
N ASN A 128 2.85 -11.26 -1.10
CA ASN A 128 3.53 -10.00 -1.38
C ASN A 128 4.95 -10.22 -1.93
N ILE A 129 5.82 -10.79 -1.11
CA ILE A 129 7.19 -11.17 -1.51
C ILE A 129 7.53 -12.52 -0.87
N ARG A 130 8.08 -13.46 -1.67
CA ARG A 130 8.59 -14.75 -1.18
C ARG A 130 10.11 -14.84 -1.33
N PRO A 131 10.80 -15.67 -0.55
CA PRO A 131 10.29 -16.50 0.54
C PRO A 131 10.00 -15.72 1.81
N LEU A 132 9.19 -16.31 2.72
CA LEU A 132 9.06 -15.85 4.09
C LEU A 132 10.37 -16.15 4.82
N THR A 133 10.97 -15.13 5.46
CA THR A 133 12.32 -15.24 6.03
C THR A 133 12.42 -16.27 7.14
N ASP A 134 11.41 -16.33 7.99
CA ASP A 134 11.37 -17.21 9.18
C ASP A 134 10.96 -18.65 8.85
N SER A 135 10.44 -18.89 7.63
CA SER A 135 10.00 -20.20 7.18
C SER A 135 10.14 -20.33 5.67
N LEU A 136 11.35 -20.69 5.21
CA LEU A 136 11.70 -20.73 3.78
C LEU A 136 10.82 -21.66 2.92
N GLY A 137 10.26 -22.71 3.51
CA GLY A 137 9.34 -23.63 2.85
C GLY A 137 7.88 -23.18 2.85
N SER A 138 7.55 -22.09 3.53
CA SER A 138 6.19 -21.58 3.64
C SER A 138 5.66 -21.08 2.28
N PRO A 139 4.38 -21.34 1.95
CA PRO A 139 3.73 -20.75 0.80
C PRO A 139 3.38 -19.28 1.00
N TYR A 140 3.43 -18.77 2.24
CA TYR A 140 3.11 -17.39 2.57
C TYR A 140 4.20 -16.43 2.10
N GLY A 141 3.77 -15.19 1.83
CA GLY A 141 4.65 -14.07 1.60
C GLY A 141 4.99 -13.33 2.89
N ARG A 142 5.93 -12.42 2.80
CA ARG A 142 6.32 -11.52 3.90
C ARG A 142 5.82 -10.10 3.64
N ALA A 143 5.54 -9.35 4.68
CA ALA A 143 5.25 -7.92 4.63
C ALA A 143 6.43 -7.12 4.07
N ASP A 144 6.20 -5.93 3.56
CA ASP A 144 7.26 -5.06 3.07
C ASP A 144 8.21 -4.62 4.20
N VAL A 145 7.66 -4.45 5.40
CA VAL A 145 8.42 -4.06 6.60
C VAL A 145 9.14 -5.23 7.27
N ALA A 146 8.90 -6.45 6.83
CA ALA A 146 9.51 -7.64 7.45
C ALA A 146 11.03 -7.59 7.38
N GLY A 147 11.66 -7.68 8.54
CA GLY A 147 13.12 -7.57 8.76
C GLY A 147 13.62 -6.11 8.85
N ALA A 148 12.71 -5.14 8.99
CA ALA A 148 13.03 -3.75 9.29
C ALA A 148 12.51 -3.31 10.67
N GLU A 149 11.97 -4.22 11.47
CA GLU A 149 11.31 -3.95 12.75
C GLU A 149 12.25 -3.22 13.71
N ASP A 150 13.47 -3.70 13.88
CA ASP A 150 14.49 -3.05 14.75
C ASP A 150 14.81 -1.62 14.30
N LEU A 151 14.77 -1.35 13.00
CA LEU A 151 14.99 0.00 12.45
C LEU A 151 13.80 0.91 12.71
N LEU A 152 12.58 0.38 12.68
CA LEU A 152 11.37 1.13 13.00
C LEU A 152 11.31 1.45 14.49
N ASP A 153 11.66 0.50 15.35
CA ASP A 153 11.77 0.73 16.80
C ASP A 153 12.81 1.81 17.11
N ALA A 154 13.99 1.75 16.48
CA ALA A 154 15.01 2.79 16.62
C ALA A 154 14.55 4.16 16.11
N LEU A 155 13.72 4.19 15.06
CA LEU A 155 13.12 5.41 14.52
C LEU A 155 12.13 6.02 15.52
N ASP A 156 11.28 5.21 16.14
CA ASP A 156 10.33 5.64 17.17
C ASP A 156 11.05 6.20 18.39
N GLU A 157 12.15 5.55 18.83
CA GLU A 157 12.99 6.06 19.90
C GLU A 157 13.63 7.40 19.53
N ALA A 158 14.16 7.55 18.31
CA ALA A 158 14.76 8.78 17.84
C ALA A 158 13.76 9.94 17.80
N TYR A 159 12.55 9.73 17.28
CA TYR A 159 11.48 10.72 17.30
C TYR A 159 11.02 11.07 18.71
N SER A 160 10.89 10.10 19.58
CA SER A 160 10.52 10.28 20.99
C SER A 160 11.56 11.11 21.73
N SER A 161 12.86 10.84 21.49
CA SER A 161 13.97 11.60 22.03
C SER A 161 13.98 13.04 21.52
N TRP A 162 13.76 13.25 20.22
CA TRP A 162 13.66 14.58 19.65
C TRP A 162 12.48 15.37 20.25
N ALA A 163 11.31 14.76 20.29
CA ALA A 163 10.15 15.39 20.91
C ALA A 163 10.36 15.71 22.41
N ARG A 164 11.15 14.88 23.10
CA ARG A 164 11.55 15.13 24.49
C ARG A 164 12.52 16.31 24.60
N ASP A 165 13.55 16.36 23.73
CA ASP A 165 14.50 17.48 23.71
C ASP A 165 13.78 18.81 23.46
N VAL A 166 12.85 18.86 22.50
CA VAL A 166 12.01 20.04 22.24
C VAL A 166 11.20 20.46 23.48
N ARG A 167 10.65 19.49 24.21
CA ARG A 167 9.90 19.77 25.46
C ARG A 167 10.80 20.26 26.58
N LEU A 168 12.02 19.69 26.69
CA LEU A 168 12.99 20.02 27.74
C LEU A 168 13.74 21.32 27.44
N ALA A 169 13.84 21.72 26.20
CA ALA A 169 14.50 22.96 25.76
C ALA A 169 13.68 24.24 26.03
N LYS A 170 12.50 24.12 26.66
CA LYS A 170 11.77 25.29 27.14
C LYS A 170 12.67 26.04 28.11
N THR A 171 12.72 27.36 27.93
CA THR A 171 13.45 28.27 28.81
C THR A 171 13.07 28.02 30.27
N ARG A 172 14.08 27.81 31.11
CA ARG A 172 13.93 27.68 32.56
C ARG A 172 14.56 28.88 33.23
N ILE A 173 13.78 29.50 34.07
CA ILE A 173 14.28 30.59 34.91
C ILE A 173 14.61 29.97 36.28
N LEU A 174 15.89 29.93 36.59
CA LEU A 174 16.35 29.50 37.90
C LEU A 174 16.37 30.73 38.80
N VAL A 175 15.51 30.73 39.82
CA VAL A 175 15.42 31.80 40.80
C VAL A 175 15.83 31.27 42.17
N PRO A 176 16.52 32.08 42.99
CA PRO A 176 16.80 31.75 44.38
C PRO A 176 15.51 31.44 45.14
N HIS A 177 15.63 30.57 46.13
CA HIS A 177 14.51 30.13 46.96
C HIS A 177 13.78 31.29 47.63
N ASP A 178 14.49 32.37 47.98
CA ASP A 178 13.97 33.53 48.68
C ASP A 178 13.23 34.51 47.76
N ALA A 179 13.38 34.36 46.43
CA ALA A 179 12.65 35.14 45.43
C ALA A 179 11.30 34.54 45.06
N LEU A 180 10.88 33.43 45.67
CA LEU A 180 9.59 32.80 45.41
C LEU A 180 8.52 33.38 46.32
N GLU A 181 7.46 33.94 45.71
CA GLU A 181 6.28 34.40 46.47
C GLU A 181 5.53 33.22 47.09
N THR A 182 5.12 33.37 48.34
CA THR A 182 4.29 32.38 49.03
C THR A 182 2.82 32.75 48.80
N ILE A 183 2.18 32.11 47.83
CA ILE A 183 0.73 32.19 47.69
C ILE A 183 0.11 31.26 48.74
N ARG A 184 -0.80 31.79 49.55
CA ARG A 184 -1.66 30.99 50.44
C ARG A 184 -3.00 30.76 49.73
N PRO A 185 -3.17 29.73 48.92
CA PRO A 185 -4.48 29.34 48.48
C PRO A 185 -5.26 28.74 49.65
N GLU A 186 -6.56 28.90 49.70
CA GLU A 186 -7.43 28.38 50.78
C GLU A 186 -7.38 26.86 50.98
N ARG A 187 -6.65 26.14 50.11
CA ARG A 187 -6.40 24.68 50.17
C ARG A 187 -4.95 24.34 49.84
N GLY A 188 -4.05 24.59 50.79
CA GLY A 188 -2.66 24.14 50.72
C GLY A 188 -1.64 25.28 50.56
N SER A 189 -0.52 25.18 51.29
CA SER A 189 0.60 26.13 51.18
C SER A 189 1.52 25.64 50.03
N GLY A 190 1.67 26.41 48.97
CA GLY A 190 2.62 26.17 47.88
C GLY A 190 3.41 27.45 47.59
N ARG A 191 4.65 27.29 47.11
CA ARG A 191 5.44 28.41 46.58
C ARG A 191 5.25 28.40 45.06
N TYR A 192 5.01 29.56 44.51
CA TYR A 192 4.71 29.71 43.09
C TYR A 192 5.59 30.78 42.46
N PHE A 193 6.04 30.54 41.27
CA PHE A 193 6.70 31.48 40.39
C PHE A 193 5.85 31.65 39.13
N ASN A 194 5.38 32.89 38.89
CA ASN A 194 4.58 33.17 37.70
C ASN A 194 5.49 33.31 36.47
N ALA A 195 5.67 32.22 35.77
CA ALA A 195 6.49 32.17 34.56
C ALA A 195 5.84 32.88 33.34
N ASP A 196 4.54 33.19 33.42
CA ASP A 196 3.77 33.84 32.33
C ASP A 196 3.62 35.34 32.56
N ALA A 197 4.25 35.92 33.62
CA ALA A 197 4.24 37.34 33.84
C ALA A 197 5.09 38.06 32.78
N GLU A 198 4.47 38.89 31.97
CA GLU A 198 5.13 39.72 30.95
C GLU A 198 6.04 40.80 31.51
N VAL A 199 5.92 41.11 32.79
CA VAL A 199 6.70 42.12 33.50
C VAL A 199 7.19 41.53 34.83
N PHE A 200 8.50 41.48 35.03
CA PHE A 200 9.07 41.17 36.32
C PHE A 200 8.92 42.36 37.24
N THR A 201 8.15 42.19 38.31
CA THR A 201 7.98 43.23 39.35
C THR A 201 9.27 43.31 40.15
N GLU A 202 9.70 44.54 40.45
CA GLU A 202 10.87 44.83 41.31
C GLU A 202 10.68 44.16 42.68
N LEU A 203 11.62 43.27 43.03
CA LEU A 203 11.63 42.61 44.33
C LEU A 203 12.25 43.53 45.33
N ASP A 204 11.39 44.15 46.18
CA ASP A 204 11.79 45.03 47.23
C ASP A 204 12.55 44.27 48.36
N GLY A 205 13.77 44.65 48.64
CA GLY A 205 14.47 44.22 49.83
C GLY A 205 15.76 43.39 49.68
N MET A 206 16.31 43.22 48.48
CA MET A 206 17.61 42.51 48.27
C MET A 206 18.71 43.44 47.76
N SER A 207 19.92 43.29 48.30
CA SER A 207 21.10 44.05 47.84
C SER A 207 21.49 43.70 46.40
N PRO A 208 21.86 44.69 45.56
CA PRO A 208 22.24 44.48 44.18
C PRO A 208 23.57 43.73 44.07
N GLY A 209 23.59 42.43 44.16
CA GLY A 209 24.78 41.59 44.08
C GLY A 209 24.54 40.14 44.48
N GLU A 210 23.42 39.82 45.13
CA GLU A 210 23.13 38.51 45.69
C GLU A 210 22.05 37.73 44.88
N MET A 211 21.42 38.36 43.90
CA MET A 211 20.33 37.75 43.14
C MET A 211 20.81 37.32 41.75
N ASN A 212 21.24 36.09 41.62
CA ASN A 212 21.52 35.48 40.36
C ASN A 212 20.27 34.79 39.81
N ILE A 213 19.46 35.50 39.02
CA ILE A 213 18.42 34.92 38.18
C ILE A 213 19.17 34.39 36.96
N VAL A 214 19.18 33.06 36.79
CA VAL A 214 19.82 32.39 35.65
C VAL A 214 18.73 31.94 34.69
N VAL A 215 18.74 32.51 33.51
CA VAL A 215 17.93 32.01 32.38
C VAL A 215 18.69 30.89 31.72
N HIS A 216 18.25 29.68 31.89
CA HIS A 216 18.82 28.50 31.26
C HIS A 216 17.97 28.06 30.09
N GLN A 217 18.49 28.21 28.89
CA GLN A 217 17.88 27.73 27.66
C GLN A 217 18.82 26.68 27.02
N PRO A 218 18.53 25.40 27.18
CA PRO A 218 19.30 24.35 26.49
C PRO A 218 19.18 24.51 24.98
N ALA A 219 20.27 24.32 24.27
CA ALA A 219 20.23 24.23 22.81
C ALA A 219 19.53 22.92 22.41
N ILE A 220 18.59 23.02 21.46
CA ILE A 220 17.97 21.84 20.85
C ILE A 220 18.94 21.31 19.81
N ARG A 221 19.27 20.02 19.89
CA ARG A 221 20.12 19.32 18.90
C ARG A 221 19.28 18.92 17.68
N ALA A 222 18.64 19.92 17.05
CA ALA A 222 17.67 19.67 15.98
C ALA A 222 18.31 19.02 14.76
N GLU A 223 19.51 19.48 14.36
CA GLU A 223 20.22 18.97 13.18
C GLU A 223 20.67 17.51 13.36
N GLU A 224 21.21 17.18 14.55
CA GLU A 224 21.65 15.81 14.85
C GLU A 224 20.46 14.85 14.92
N HIS A 225 19.33 15.28 15.48
CA HIS A 225 18.10 14.49 15.49
C HIS A 225 17.56 14.29 14.07
N GLU A 226 17.50 15.35 13.26
CA GLU A 226 17.06 15.28 11.88
C GLU A 226 17.92 14.31 11.06
N GLN A 227 19.24 14.43 11.15
CA GLN A 227 20.16 13.54 10.44
C GLN A 227 19.99 12.08 10.87
N THR A 228 19.81 11.83 12.17
CA THR A 228 19.59 10.47 12.71
C THR A 228 18.29 9.88 12.17
N VAL A 229 17.20 10.64 12.26
CA VAL A 229 15.88 10.23 11.77
C VAL A 229 15.92 9.95 10.27
N LEU A 230 16.49 10.84 9.47
CA LEU A 230 16.63 10.64 8.01
C LEU A 230 17.42 9.37 7.69
N ARG A 231 18.52 9.10 8.39
CA ARG A 231 19.32 7.89 8.18
C ARG A 231 18.56 6.60 8.52
N LEU A 232 17.80 6.62 9.60
CA LEU A 232 16.97 5.48 9.99
C LEU A 232 15.84 5.25 8.97
N MET A 233 15.17 6.31 8.50
CA MET A 233 14.16 6.22 7.46
C MET A 233 14.73 5.66 6.15
N GLU A 234 15.88 6.17 5.68
CA GLU A 234 16.56 5.66 4.48
C GLU A 234 16.91 4.17 4.61
N SER A 235 17.38 3.77 5.79
CA SER A 235 17.74 2.39 6.08
C SER A 235 16.52 1.47 6.10
N ALA A 236 15.43 1.89 6.74
CA ALA A 236 14.17 1.13 6.80
C ALA A 236 13.56 0.96 5.40
N VAL A 237 13.44 2.04 4.61
CA VAL A 237 12.96 2.00 3.23
C VAL A 237 13.84 1.10 2.35
N SER A 238 15.16 1.20 2.51
CA SER A 238 16.10 0.35 1.78
C SER A 238 15.98 -1.12 2.17
N ARG A 239 15.72 -1.42 3.44
CA ARG A 239 15.51 -2.78 3.93
C ARG A 239 14.21 -3.38 3.39
N ALA A 240 13.15 -2.58 3.30
CA ALA A 240 11.88 -2.94 2.67
C ALA A 240 11.99 -3.21 1.15
N GLY A 241 13.12 -2.88 0.53
CA GLY A 241 13.36 -3.15 -0.88
C GLY A 241 13.03 -1.98 -1.80
N TYR A 242 12.92 -0.78 -1.27
CA TYR A 242 12.62 0.43 -2.03
C TYR A 242 13.79 1.40 -2.06
N SER A 243 13.78 2.29 -3.01
CA SER A 243 14.76 3.38 -3.10
C SER A 243 14.30 4.57 -2.28
N PRO A 244 15.13 5.15 -1.40
CA PRO A 244 14.76 6.32 -0.60
C PRO A 244 14.24 7.49 -1.43
N GLN A 245 14.74 7.66 -2.65
CA GLN A 245 14.32 8.71 -3.59
C GLN A 245 12.83 8.61 -3.96
N THR A 246 12.27 7.41 -4.07
CA THR A 246 10.85 7.19 -4.33
C THR A 246 9.96 7.81 -3.23
N PHE A 247 10.50 7.95 -2.03
CA PHE A 247 9.83 8.55 -0.86
C PHE A 247 10.27 9.99 -0.59
N GLY A 248 11.05 10.60 -1.48
CA GLY A 248 11.54 11.97 -1.30
C GLY A 248 12.60 12.14 -0.21
N LEU A 249 13.20 11.05 0.30
CA LEU A 249 14.15 11.09 1.43
C LEU A 249 15.58 11.51 1.01
N ARG A 250 15.94 11.35 -0.24
CA ARG A 250 17.23 11.75 -0.79
C ARG A 250 17.05 12.67 -1.97
N ILE A 251 17.16 13.97 -1.75
CA ILE A 251 17.14 14.97 -2.82
C ILE A 251 18.56 15.57 -2.97
N GLU A 252 19.58 14.74 -3.05
CA GLU A 252 20.93 15.20 -3.40
C GLU A 252 21.07 15.28 -4.92
N GLY A 253 21.07 16.50 -5.42
CA GLY A 253 21.31 16.82 -6.82
C GLY A 253 20.07 16.67 -7.72
N ARG A 254 19.95 17.57 -8.68
CA ARG A 254 18.94 17.50 -9.73
C ARG A 254 19.23 16.26 -10.58
N ALA A 255 18.22 15.41 -10.80
CA ALA A 255 18.32 14.37 -11.81
C ALA A 255 18.28 15.08 -13.17
N ASP A 256 19.42 15.17 -13.86
CA ASP A 256 19.53 15.88 -15.13
C ASP A 256 18.91 15.10 -16.30
N SER A 257 18.54 13.83 -16.09
CA SER A 257 17.86 13.01 -17.08
C SER A 257 16.97 11.93 -16.44
N GLY A 258 15.92 11.51 -17.16
CA GLY A 258 15.06 10.41 -16.73
C GLY A 258 15.81 9.10 -16.54
N THR A 259 16.89 8.86 -17.28
CA THR A 259 17.77 7.70 -17.08
C THR A 259 18.46 7.73 -15.72
N ALA A 260 18.95 8.89 -15.27
CA ALA A 260 19.53 9.04 -13.94
C ALA A 260 18.49 8.82 -12.83
N LEU A 261 17.26 9.28 -13.03
CA LEU A 261 16.16 9.03 -12.10
C LEU A 261 15.82 7.54 -12.02
N ARG A 262 15.70 6.84 -13.15
CA ARG A 262 15.47 5.38 -13.22
C ARG A 262 16.57 4.58 -12.53
N LEU A 263 17.83 4.96 -12.69
CA LEU A 263 18.95 4.31 -11.99
C LEU A 263 18.82 4.49 -10.47
N ARG A 264 18.42 5.67 -10.02
CA ARG A 264 18.18 5.96 -8.60
C ARG A 264 16.98 5.17 -8.04
N GLU A 265 15.95 4.97 -8.84
CA GLU A 265 14.75 4.21 -8.48
C GLU A 265 14.86 2.70 -8.75
N GLY A 266 15.99 2.24 -9.25
CA GLY A 266 16.18 0.86 -9.72
C GLY A 266 15.76 -0.22 -8.72
N LYS A 267 15.96 0.01 -7.42
CA LYS A 267 15.57 -0.93 -6.36
C LYS A 267 14.04 -1.03 -6.24
N THR A 268 13.34 0.10 -6.27
CA THR A 268 11.87 0.15 -6.29
C THR A 268 11.31 -0.58 -7.51
N LEU A 269 11.86 -0.32 -8.70
CA LEU A 269 11.43 -0.96 -9.94
C LEU A 269 11.63 -2.48 -9.88
N GLN A 270 12.75 -2.97 -9.35
CA GLN A 270 12.99 -4.40 -9.16
C GLN A 270 11.97 -5.02 -8.18
N THR A 271 11.60 -4.32 -7.12
CA THR A 271 10.60 -4.78 -6.17
C THR A 271 9.22 -4.85 -6.82
N ILE A 272 8.83 -3.84 -7.60
CA ILE A 272 7.60 -3.82 -8.37
C ILE A 272 7.54 -5.02 -9.34
N GLU A 273 8.62 -5.28 -10.09
CA GLU A 273 8.68 -6.40 -11.03
C GLU A 273 8.57 -7.77 -10.33
N ARG A 274 9.15 -7.91 -9.15
CA ARG A 274 8.99 -9.13 -8.34
C ARG A 274 7.54 -9.33 -7.90
N LYS A 275 6.86 -8.28 -7.45
CA LYS A 275 5.44 -8.31 -7.04
C LYS A 275 4.53 -8.61 -8.23
N ARG A 276 4.74 -7.98 -9.37
CA ARG A 276 3.99 -8.22 -10.62
C ARG A 276 3.94 -9.70 -11.01
N ARG A 277 5.03 -10.45 -10.79
CA ARG A 277 5.08 -11.90 -11.09
C ARG A 277 4.08 -12.72 -10.28
N TYR A 278 3.72 -12.30 -9.08
CA TYR A 278 2.70 -12.96 -8.26
C TYR A 278 1.30 -12.46 -8.59
N TRP A 279 1.16 -11.17 -8.88
CA TRP A 279 -0.13 -10.55 -9.18
C TRP A 279 -0.65 -10.95 -10.56
N ALA A 280 0.18 -10.98 -11.58
CA ALA A 280 -0.24 -11.19 -12.96
C ALA A 280 -1.07 -12.47 -13.17
N PRO A 281 -0.65 -13.66 -12.75
CA PRO A 281 -1.44 -14.87 -12.93
C PRO A 281 -2.75 -14.82 -12.12
N ALA A 282 -2.71 -14.35 -10.86
CA ALA A 282 -3.88 -14.31 -10.01
C ALA A 282 -4.97 -13.38 -10.54
N VAL A 283 -4.61 -12.16 -10.97
CA VAL A 283 -5.56 -11.20 -11.54
C VAL A 283 -6.13 -11.70 -12.86
N LYS A 284 -5.28 -12.28 -13.72
CA LYS A 284 -5.67 -12.85 -15.00
C LYS A 284 -6.71 -13.96 -14.83
N ASP A 285 -6.42 -14.90 -13.94
CA ASP A 285 -7.30 -16.03 -13.66
C ASP A 285 -8.60 -15.58 -12.96
N ALA A 286 -8.53 -14.61 -12.03
CA ALA A 286 -9.69 -14.05 -11.37
C ALA A 286 -10.61 -13.32 -12.36
N CYS A 287 -10.06 -12.55 -13.29
CA CYS A 287 -10.87 -11.89 -14.34
C CYS A 287 -11.53 -12.91 -15.29
N ALA A 288 -10.83 -13.96 -15.69
CA ALA A 288 -11.43 -15.04 -16.48
C ALA A 288 -12.56 -15.74 -15.72
N ALA A 289 -12.38 -15.94 -14.40
CA ALA A 289 -13.40 -16.52 -13.55
C ALA A 289 -14.64 -15.62 -13.37
N LEU A 290 -14.46 -14.29 -13.29
CA LEU A 290 -15.59 -13.36 -13.32
C LEU A 290 -16.46 -13.57 -14.57
N LEU A 291 -15.85 -13.66 -15.75
CA LEU A 291 -16.57 -13.90 -17.00
C LEU A 291 -17.24 -15.28 -17.02
N ALA A 292 -16.59 -16.30 -16.45
CA ALA A 292 -17.16 -17.64 -16.37
C ALA A 292 -18.36 -17.70 -15.42
N VAL A 293 -18.31 -17.04 -14.25
CA VAL A 293 -19.40 -16.93 -13.30
C VAL A 293 -20.55 -16.14 -13.90
N ASP A 294 -20.28 -15.02 -14.57
CA ASP A 294 -21.27 -14.19 -15.25
C ASP A 294 -22.10 -15.00 -16.26
N ARG A 295 -21.41 -15.83 -17.05
CA ARG A 295 -22.09 -16.69 -18.01
C ARG A 295 -22.84 -17.85 -17.38
N ALA A 296 -22.20 -18.57 -16.44
CA ALA A 296 -22.72 -19.86 -15.95
C ALA A 296 -23.72 -19.71 -14.80
N VAL A 297 -23.60 -18.67 -13.99
CA VAL A 297 -24.44 -18.44 -12.80
C VAL A 297 -25.52 -17.41 -13.11
N LEU A 298 -25.15 -16.27 -13.71
CA LEU A 298 -26.10 -15.19 -14.02
C LEU A 298 -26.78 -15.33 -15.40
N GLY A 299 -26.28 -16.23 -16.26
CA GLY A 299 -26.91 -16.54 -17.56
C GLY A 299 -26.68 -15.49 -18.63
N HIS A 300 -25.73 -14.57 -18.44
CA HIS A 300 -25.43 -13.54 -19.43
C HIS A 300 -24.70 -14.12 -20.66
N PRO A 301 -24.84 -13.56 -21.84
CA PRO A 301 -24.20 -14.03 -23.09
C PRO A 301 -22.70 -13.60 -23.12
N THR A 302 -21.99 -13.79 -22.05
CA THR A 302 -20.60 -13.34 -21.87
C THR A 302 -19.61 -14.32 -22.51
N VAL A 303 -18.67 -13.79 -23.30
CA VAL A 303 -17.57 -14.57 -23.87
C VAL A 303 -16.48 -14.71 -22.80
N VAL A 304 -16.14 -15.96 -22.47
CA VAL A 304 -15.10 -16.25 -21.49
C VAL A 304 -13.74 -16.23 -22.19
N GLU A 305 -13.01 -15.14 -21.98
CA GLU A 305 -11.66 -14.96 -22.50
C GLU A 305 -10.68 -14.70 -21.34
N THR A 306 -9.43 -15.07 -21.56
CA THR A 306 -8.38 -14.78 -20.59
C THR A 306 -7.77 -13.40 -20.93
N PRO A 307 -7.92 -12.40 -20.08
CA PRO A 307 -7.45 -11.05 -20.37
C PRO A 307 -5.92 -10.97 -20.44
N VAL A 308 -5.44 -10.04 -21.26
CA VAL A 308 -4.03 -9.63 -21.26
C VAL A 308 -3.86 -8.47 -20.29
N LEU A 309 -2.96 -8.61 -19.33
CA LEU A 309 -2.63 -7.56 -18.39
C LEU A 309 -1.55 -6.66 -18.97
N ALA A 310 -1.89 -5.41 -19.20
CA ALA A 310 -0.95 -4.35 -19.51
C ALA A 310 -0.62 -3.60 -18.21
N TRP A 311 0.63 -3.59 -17.83
CA TRP A 311 1.11 -2.79 -16.72
C TRP A 311 1.51 -1.41 -17.22
N PRO A 312 1.17 -0.32 -16.50
CA PRO A 312 1.68 0.98 -16.86
C PRO A 312 3.21 0.95 -16.80
N GLU A 313 3.84 1.26 -17.91
CA GLU A 313 5.28 1.50 -17.96
C GLU A 313 5.58 2.85 -17.28
N ALA A 314 6.78 2.97 -16.68
CA ALA A 314 7.24 4.25 -16.21
C ALA A 314 7.24 5.23 -17.42
N ARG A 315 6.45 6.30 -17.32
CA ARG A 315 6.31 7.26 -18.42
C ARG A 315 7.69 7.82 -18.75
N GLU A 316 8.15 7.56 -19.95
CA GLU A 316 9.28 8.28 -20.52
C GLU A 316 8.89 9.75 -20.63
N THR A 317 9.82 10.65 -20.35
CA THR A 317 9.56 12.06 -20.67
C THR A 317 9.34 12.19 -22.19
N PRO A 318 8.55 13.15 -22.66
CA PRO A 318 8.35 13.33 -24.11
C PRO A 318 9.67 13.44 -24.89
N GLN A 319 10.69 13.99 -24.28
CA GLN A 319 12.04 14.11 -24.87
C GLN A 319 12.74 12.75 -24.97
N GLU A 320 12.67 11.90 -23.93
CA GLU A 320 13.27 10.56 -23.96
C GLU A 320 12.53 9.66 -24.94
N GLN A 321 11.21 9.75 -24.99
CA GLN A 321 10.40 9.03 -25.95
C GLN A 321 10.78 9.40 -27.40
N ALA A 322 10.94 10.70 -27.68
CA ALA A 322 11.38 11.17 -28.99
C ALA A 322 12.78 10.68 -29.33
N GLN A 323 13.73 10.70 -28.38
CA GLN A 323 15.07 10.17 -28.58
C GLN A 323 15.07 8.65 -28.83
N THR A 324 14.33 7.90 -28.03
CA THR A 324 14.18 6.44 -28.17
C THR A 324 13.61 6.08 -29.54
N LEU A 325 12.53 6.78 -29.95
CA LEU A 325 11.93 6.57 -31.27
C LEU A 325 12.88 6.92 -32.42
N THR A 326 13.62 8.00 -32.27
CA THR A 326 14.64 8.42 -33.27
C THR A 326 15.72 7.34 -33.41
N LEU A 327 16.27 6.83 -32.32
CA LEU A 327 17.27 5.78 -32.33
C LEU A 327 16.74 4.48 -32.94
N LEU A 328 15.51 4.06 -32.56
CA LEU A 328 14.87 2.84 -33.10
C LEU A 328 14.57 2.99 -34.58
N ARG A 329 14.17 4.17 -35.04
CA ARG A 329 13.95 4.44 -36.47
C ARG A 329 15.26 4.48 -37.26
N THR A 330 16.32 5.09 -36.70
CA THR A 330 17.64 5.14 -37.33
C THR A 330 18.25 3.74 -37.44
N ALA A 331 17.99 2.89 -36.45
CA ALA A 331 18.43 1.49 -36.45
C ALA A 331 17.53 0.58 -37.30
N GLU A 332 16.51 1.11 -37.98
CA GLU A 332 15.49 0.37 -38.75
C GLU A 332 14.78 -0.74 -37.93
N ALA A 333 14.77 -0.61 -36.58
CA ALA A 333 14.23 -1.61 -35.67
C ALA A 333 12.69 -1.53 -35.53
N VAL A 334 12.07 -0.40 -35.93
CA VAL A 334 10.62 -0.20 -35.90
C VAL A 334 10.10 0.45 -37.16
N SER A 335 8.86 0.07 -37.58
CA SER A 335 8.17 0.70 -38.70
C SER A 335 7.71 2.13 -38.33
N ILE A 336 7.33 2.92 -39.37
CA ILE A 336 6.72 4.25 -39.16
C ILE A 336 5.44 4.11 -38.35
N GLU A 337 4.58 3.15 -38.69
CA GLU A 337 3.33 2.86 -38.00
C GLU A 337 3.54 2.57 -36.51
N THR A 338 4.49 1.70 -36.18
CA THR A 338 4.80 1.37 -34.78
C THR A 338 5.33 2.58 -34.03
N ALA A 339 6.14 3.44 -34.69
CA ALA A 339 6.65 4.65 -34.09
C ALA A 339 5.56 5.68 -33.81
N VAL A 340 4.61 5.87 -34.74
CA VAL A 340 3.46 6.78 -34.58
C VAL A 340 2.53 6.27 -33.50
N ARG A 341 2.18 4.99 -33.49
CA ARG A 341 1.33 4.36 -32.45
C ARG A 341 1.93 4.51 -31.06
N ARG A 342 3.26 4.44 -30.94
CA ARG A 342 3.96 4.63 -29.67
C ARG A 342 4.03 6.09 -29.25
N ALA A 343 4.17 7.02 -30.20
CA ALA A 343 4.20 8.45 -29.92
C ALA A 343 2.80 9.02 -29.59
N GLN A 344 1.76 8.47 -30.21
CA GLN A 344 0.38 8.92 -30.06
C GLN A 344 -0.54 7.71 -29.85
N PRO A 345 -0.58 7.15 -28.62
CA PRO A 345 -1.33 5.92 -28.33
C PRO A 345 -2.85 6.10 -28.39
N ASP A 346 -3.33 7.35 -28.36
CA ASP A 346 -4.78 7.68 -28.37
C ASP A 346 -5.39 7.74 -29.77
N LEU A 347 -4.59 7.56 -30.82
CA LEU A 347 -5.11 7.52 -32.20
C LEU A 347 -5.80 6.19 -32.48
N ASP A 348 -6.98 6.28 -33.10
CA ASP A 348 -7.67 5.13 -33.70
C ASP A 348 -6.92 4.65 -34.96
N ASP A 349 -7.24 3.43 -35.43
CA ASP A 349 -6.52 2.81 -36.55
C ASP A 349 -6.68 3.59 -37.87
N GLU A 350 -7.76 4.32 -38.04
CA GLU A 350 -8.03 5.14 -39.25
C GLU A 350 -7.14 6.40 -39.25
N LYS A 351 -7.09 7.13 -38.14
CA LYS A 351 -6.23 8.31 -37.98
C LYS A 351 -4.74 7.96 -37.94
N LEU A 352 -4.42 6.77 -37.41
CA LEU A 352 -3.05 6.25 -37.42
C LEU A 352 -2.59 6.05 -38.88
N ALA A 353 -3.43 5.44 -39.73
CA ALA A 353 -3.12 5.24 -41.14
C ALA A 353 -2.93 6.56 -41.90
N GLU A 354 -3.80 7.55 -41.65
CA GLU A 354 -3.67 8.89 -42.20
C GLU A 354 -2.36 9.59 -41.78
N GLU A 355 -1.97 9.49 -40.51
CA GLU A 355 -0.75 10.11 -40.03
C GLU A 355 0.51 9.44 -40.60
N VAL A 356 0.49 8.12 -40.74
CA VAL A 356 1.57 7.35 -41.37
C VAL A 356 1.75 7.79 -42.82
N GLU A 357 0.66 8.02 -43.58
CA GLU A 357 0.72 8.44 -44.97
C GLU A 357 1.26 9.89 -45.08
N ARG A 358 0.79 10.82 -44.24
CA ARG A 358 1.36 12.17 -44.13
C ARG A 358 2.88 12.17 -43.89
N ILE A 359 3.34 11.37 -42.94
CA ILE A 359 4.78 11.27 -42.66
C ILE A 359 5.55 10.72 -43.86
N ARG A 360 4.98 9.79 -44.63
CA ARG A 360 5.61 9.27 -45.86
C ARG A 360 5.69 10.32 -46.94
N GLU A 361 4.59 11.08 -47.16
CA GLU A 361 4.57 12.18 -48.15
C GLU A 361 5.59 13.28 -47.81
N ASP A 362 5.68 13.70 -46.53
CA ASP A 362 6.62 14.71 -46.08
C ASP A 362 8.05 14.22 -46.20
N SER A 363 8.33 12.95 -45.85
CA SER A 363 9.66 12.35 -46.02
C SER A 363 10.04 12.19 -47.49
N GLY A 364 9.10 11.94 -48.38
CA GLY A 364 9.33 11.88 -49.84
C GLY A 364 9.61 13.22 -50.47
N ARG A 365 9.10 14.32 -49.95
CA ARG A 365 9.35 15.68 -50.42
C ARG A 365 10.76 16.18 -50.14
N VAL A 366 11.36 15.75 -49.02
CA VAL A 366 12.74 16.13 -48.62
C VAL A 366 13.80 15.53 -49.56
N VAL A 367 13.50 14.46 -50.29
CA VAL A 367 14.43 13.78 -51.23
C VAL A 367 14.39 14.38 -52.65
N SER A 368 13.47 15.29 -52.97
CA SER A 368 13.21 15.75 -54.33
C SER A 368 13.76 17.12 -54.71
N GLU A 369 14.63 17.75 -53.89
CA GLU A 369 15.41 18.93 -54.33
C GLU A 369 16.86 18.54 -54.65
N PRO A 370 17.24 18.33 -55.92
CA PRO A 370 18.66 18.30 -56.29
C PRO A 370 19.17 19.74 -56.23
N ALA A 371 20.14 19.93 -55.33
CA ALA A 371 20.94 21.17 -55.35
C ALA A 371 21.70 21.27 -56.67
N PHE A 372 21.34 22.24 -57.46
CA PHE A 372 22.16 22.76 -58.55
C PHE A 372 22.78 24.09 -58.13
#